data_a41e546a4901fd6e5d63a06e9f55af0f
#
_entry.id   a41e546a4901fd6e5d63a06e9f55af0f
#
_cell.length_a   1.000
_cell.length_b   1.000
_cell.length_c   1.000
_cell.angle_alpha   90.00
_cell.angle_beta   90.00
_cell.angle_gamma   90.00
#
_symmetry.space_group_name_H-M   'P 1'
#
loop_
_entity.id
_entity.type
_entity.pdbx_description
1 polymer ?
#
loop_
_entity_poly.entity_id
_entity_poly.type
_entity_poly.pdbx_seq_one_letter_code
_entity_poly.pdbx_strand_id
1 'polypeptide(L)'
;MIDAQRVDFIAVPVQDRERAARFYQETLGLTRNPNSTDTLVEFETGNVTLALVEPPSAGQPFVPLPFGSIVIRVPDVEAARAKLLEAGVEVVGETWDSSVCNGAVFTDSEGNGLAVHHRYAPYPDGTTP
;
A
#
# COMPACT_ATOMS: atom_id res chain seq x y z
N MET A 1 27.41 0.30 13.42
CA MET A 1 26.23 -0.28 12.76
C MET A 1 25.26 -0.80 13.81
N ILE A 2 24.00 -0.91 13.47
CA ILE A 2 22.91 -1.25 14.39
C ILE A 2 22.44 -2.71 14.25
N ASP A 3 23.09 -3.49 13.38
CA ASP A 3 22.75 -4.88 13.07
C ASP A 3 21.28 -5.06 12.66
N ALA A 4 20.82 -4.20 11.74
CA ALA A 4 19.46 -4.28 11.21
C ALA A 4 19.22 -5.65 10.58
N GLN A 5 18.07 -6.28 10.88
CA GLN A 5 17.75 -7.63 10.44
C GLN A 5 16.68 -7.66 9.35
N ARG A 6 15.63 -6.85 9.50
CA ARG A 6 14.50 -6.82 8.55
C ARG A 6 13.64 -5.57 8.80
N VAL A 7 12.70 -5.34 7.91
CA VAL A 7 11.64 -4.36 8.15
C VAL A 7 10.52 -5.07 8.92
N ASP A 8 10.22 -4.61 10.13
CA ASP A 8 9.14 -5.19 10.93
C ASP A 8 7.77 -4.74 10.48
N PHE A 9 7.60 -3.44 10.26
CA PHE A 9 6.37 -2.89 9.72
C PHE A 9 6.62 -1.54 9.07
N ILE A 10 5.68 -1.11 8.26
CA ILE A 10 5.64 0.22 7.68
C ILE A 10 4.50 0.99 8.35
N ALA A 11 4.83 2.14 8.95
CA ALA A 11 3.83 3.02 9.54
C ALA A 11 3.15 3.83 8.42
N VAL A 12 1.84 3.65 8.26
CA VAL A 12 1.03 4.37 7.29
C VAL A 12 0.26 5.45 8.03
N PRO A 13 0.55 6.74 7.80
CA PRO A 13 -0.16 7.81 8.50
C PRO A 13 -1.61 7.89 8.05
N VAL A 14 -2.51 8.05 9.02
CA VAL A 14 -3.94 8.15 8.76
C VAL A 14 -4.55 9.26 9.61
N GLN A 15 -5.60 9.91 9.09
CA GLN A 15 -6.40 10.88 9.84
C GLN A 15 -7.61 10.23 10.49
N ASP A 16 -8.21 9.25 9.81
CA ASP A 16 -9.35 8.48 10.28
C ASP A 16 -9.01 6.99 10.16
N ARG A 17 -8.67 6.40 11.29
CA ARG A 17 -8.20 5.01 11.34
C ARG A 17 -9.25 4.03 10.82
N GLU A 18 -10.51 4.24 11.16
CA GLU A 18 -11.58 3.34 10.75
C GLU A 18 -11.88 3.45 9.25
N ARG A 19 -11.85 4.66 8.70
CA ARG A 19 -11.99 4.89 7.27
C ARG A 19 -10.85 4.23 6.50
N ALA A 20 -9.63 4.42 6.98
CA ALA A 20 -8.45 3.79 6.39
C ALA A 20 -8.52 2.26 6.46
N ALA A 21 -8.93 1.72 7.60
CA ALA A 21 -9.09 0.26 7.76
C ALA A 21 -10.06 -0.32 6.74
N ARG A 22 -11.18 0.34 6.51
CA ARG A 22 -12.14 -0.09 5.46
C ARG A 22 -11.50 -0.09 4.08
N PHE A 23 -10.73 0.94 3.75
CA PHE A 23 -10.05 1.04 2.46
C PHE A 23 -9.08 -0.12 2.26
N TYR A 24 -8.19 -0.37 3.22
CA TYR A 24 -7.19 -1.43 3.10
C TYR A 24 -7.83 -2.82 3.08
N GLN A 25 -8.89 -3.02 3.81
CA GLN A 25 -9.60 -4.31 3.85
C GLN A 25 -10.51 -4.53 2.63
N GLU A 26 -11.36 -3.56 2.31
CA GLU A 26 -12.41 -3.73 1.30
C GLU A 26 -11.95 -3.38 -0.10
N THR A 27 -11.18 -2.30 -0.27
CA THR A 27 -10.71 -1.86 -1.58
C THR A 27 -9.44 -2.60 -1.99
N LEU A 28 -8.46 -2.71 -1.11
CA LEU A 28 -7.22 -3.42 -1.42
C LEU A 28 -7.30 -4.93 -1.18
N GLY A 29 -8.26 -5.40 -0.39
CA GLY A 29 -8.43 -6.82 -0.09
C GLY A 29 -7.36 -7.39 0.82
N LEU A 30 -6.68 -6.55 1.62
CA LEU A 30 -5.67 -7.03 2.55
C LEU A 30 -6.30 -7.64 3.81
N THR A 31 -5.58 -8.57 4.40
CA THR A 31 -6.03 -9.26 5.61
C THR A 31 -5.69 -8.43 6.85
N ARG A 32 -6.73 -8.04 7.59
CA ARG A 32 -6.55 -7.36 8.86
C ARG A 32 -6.00 -8.34 9.90
N ASN A 33 -4.97 -7.91 10.62
CA ASN A 33 -4.41 -8.70 11.71
C ASN A 33 -5.49 -8.92 12.78
N PRO A 34 -5.80 -10.16 13.19
CA PRO A 34 -6.85 -10.44 14.16
C PRO A 34 -6.56 -9.89 15.56
N ASN A 35 -5.29 -9.54 15.85
CA ASN A 35 -4.92 -8.91 17.11
C ASN A 35 -5.05 -7.37 17.06
N SER A 36 -5.54 -6.81 15.97
CA SER A 36 -5.79 -5.38 15.86
C SER A 36 -6.81 -4.93 16.90
N THR A 37 -6.56 -3.74 17.47
CA THR A 37 -7.49 -3.06 18.39
C THR A 37 -7.96 -1.75 17.76
N ASP A 38 -8.80 -1.00 18.48
CA ASP A 38 -9.25 0.32 17.99
C ASP A 38 -8.10 1.32 17.83
N THR A 39 -7.00 1.11 18.55
CA THR A 39 -5.83 1.99 18.52
C THR A 39 -4.64 1.40 17.77
N LEU A 40 -4.68 0.11 17.45
CA LEU A 40 -3.63 -0.58 16.72
C LEU A 40 -4.26 -1.41 15.61
N VAL A 41 -4.26 -0.86 14.41
CA VAL A 41 -4.81 -1.53 13.23
C VAL A 41 -3.67 -1.87 12.29
N GLU A 42 -3.53 -3.15 12.00
CA GLU A 42 -2.47 -3.69 11.16
C GLU A 42 -3.04 -4.57 10.05
N PHE A 43 -2.38 -4.52 8.90
CA PHE A 43 -2.70 -5.36 7.75
C PHE A 43 -1.47 -6.15 7.33
N GLU A 44 -1.67 -7.43 7.07
CA GLU A 44 -0.62 -8.32 6.62
C GLU A 44 -0.57 -8.36 5.09
N THR A 45 0.64 -8.23 4.54
CA THR A 45 0.85 -8.30 3.08
C THR A 45 1.58 -9.56 2.65
N GLY A 46 1.92 -10.43 3.59
CA GLY A 46 2.68 -11.66 3.33
C GLY A 46 4.17 -11.53 3.59
N ASN A 47 4.74 -10.35 3.41
CA ASN A 47 6.17 -10.11 3.63
C ASN A 47 6.46 -8.95 4.59
N VAL A 48 5.52 -8.04 4.77
CA VAL A 48 5.64 -6.94 5.73
C VAL A 48 4.26 -6.52 6.23
N THR A 49 4.20 -6.03 7.45
CA THR A 49 2.98 -5.51 8.07
C THR A 49 2.82 -4.02 7.76
N LEU A 50 1.61 -3.59 7.43
CA LEU A 50 1.25 -2.18 7.36
C LEU A 50 0.49 -1.81 8.63
N ALA A 51 1.02 -0.85 9.40
CA ALA A 51 0.40 -0.37 10.63
C ALA A 51 -0.22 1.01 10.38
N LEU A 52 -1.52 1.15 10.60
CA LEU A 52 -2.22 2.43 10.43
C LEU A 52 -2.01 3.28 11.69
N VAL A 53 -1.34 4.42 11.53
CA VAL A 53 -0.88 5.25 12.65
C VAL A 53 -1.46 6.66 12.53
N GLU A 54 -2.26 7.07 13.53
CA GLU A 54 -2.63 8.49 13.65
C GLU A 54 -1.46 9.29 14.21
N PRO A 55 -1.35 10.59 13.87
CA PRO A 55 -0.31 11.43 14.46
C PRO A 55 -0.32 11.31 15.99
N PRO A 56 0.86 11.09 16.63
CA PRO A 56 0.93 10.62 18.01
C PRO A 56 0.49 11.63 19.06
N SER A 57 0.33 12.91 18.74
CA SER A 57 -0.08 13.90 19.72
C SER A 57 -0.64 15.17 19.08
N ALA A 58 -1.37 15.92 19.87
CA ALA A 58 -1.81 17.27 19.48
C ALA A 58 -0.61 18.13 19.08
N GLY A 59 -0.71 18.80 17.94
CA GLY A 59 0.35 19.63 17.39
C GLY A 59 1.28 18.93 16.40
N GLN A 60 1.18 17.60 16.27
CA GLN A 60 1.86 16.87 15.20
C GLN A 60 1.02 16.97 13.93
N PRO A 61 1.56 17.53 12.82
CA PRO A 61 0.78 17.61 11.60
C PRO A 61 0.63 16.22 10.97
N PHE A 62 -0.53 15.95 10.41
CA PHE A 62 -0.70 14.82 9.51
C PHE A 62 0.01 15.14 8.19
N VAL A 63 0.91 14.26 7.76
CA VAL A 63 1.60 14.36 6.48
C VAL A 63 1.42 13.03 5.76
N PRO A 64 0.70 12.99 4.63
CA PRO A 64 0.53 11.74 3.90
C PRO A 64 1.85 11.29 3.27
N LEU A 65 1.97 9.99 3.05
CA LEU A 65 3.12 9.44 2.33
C LEU A 65 3.14 9.99 0.90
N PRO A 66 4.34 10.34 0.40
CA PRO A 66 4.45 10.84 -0.95
C PRO A 66 4.11 9.78 -2.00
N PHE A 67 3.98 10.23 -3.21
CA PHE A 67 3.66 9.47 -4.41
C PHE A 67 4.46 8.15 -4.51
N GLY A 68 3.74 7.01 -4.64
CA GLY A 68 4.38 5.73 -4.87
C GLY A 68 5.19 5.15 -3.71
N SER A 69 4.89 5.56 -2.46
CA SER A 69 5.66 5.12 -1.30
C SER A 69 5.50 3.64 -0.97
N ILE A 70 4.32 3.07 -1.21
CA ILE A 70 4.03 1.66 -0.97
C ILE A 70 3.57 1.05 -2.28
N VAL A 71 4.32 0.07 -2.75
CA VAL A 71 4.07 -0.57 -4.03
C VAL A 71 3.57 -1.99 -3.77
N ILE A 72 2.34 -2.28 -4.19
CA ILE A 72 1.63 -3.52 -3.90
C ILE A 72 1.60 -4.38 -5.17
N ARG A 73 2.06 -5.62 -5.05
CA ARG A 73 2.00 -6.57 -6.15
C ARG A 73 0.56 -7.01 -6.40
N VAL A 74 0.17 -6.99 -7.67
CA VAL A 74 -1.10 -7.54 -8.16
C VAL A 74 -0.83 -8.47 -9.36
N PRO A 75 -1.72 -9.42 -9.65
CA PRO A 75 -1.53 -10.30 -10.80
C PRO A 75 -1.75 -9.60 -12.15
N ASP A 76 -2.55 -8.52 -12.17
CA ASP A 76 -2.91 -7.80 -13.40
C ASP A 76 -3.14 -6.31 -13.05
N VAL A 77 -2.24 -5.46 -13.51
CA VAL A 77 -2.27 -4.03 -13.19
C VAL A 77 -3.48 -3.33 -13.82
N GLU A 78 -3.81 -3.65 -15.08
CA GLU A 78 -4.96 -3.02 -15.74
C GLU A 78 -6.28 -3.41 -15.07
N ALA A 79 -6.43 -4.67 -14.67
CA ALA A 79 -7.60 -5.12 -13.92
C ALA A 79 -7.68 -4.44 -12.55
N ALA A 80 -6.57 -4.32 -11.84
CA ALA A 80 -6.52 -3.63 -10.55
C ALA A 80 -6.85 -2.14 -10.71
N ARG A 81 -6.29 -1.49 -11.72
CA ARG A 81 -6.57 -0.08 -12.04
C ARG A 81 -8.06 0.15 -12.29
N ALA A 82 -8.68 -0.72 -13.07
CA ALA A 82 -10.11 -0.63 -13.37
C ALA A 82 -10.96 -0.77 -12.09
N LYS A 83 -10.61 -1.69 -11.20
CA LYS A 83 -11.31 -1.87 -9.92
C LYS A 83 -11.14 -0.67 -8.99
N LEU A 84 -9.95 -0.08 -8.97
CA LEU A 84 -9.70 1.13 -8.19
C LEU A 84 -10.58 2.29 -8.70
N LEU A 85 -10.62 2.50 -10.00
CA LEU A 85 -11.47 3.53 -10.61
C LEU A 85 -12.96 3.30 -10.32
N GLU A 86 -13.42 2.06 -10.44
CA GLU A 86 -14.79 1.67 -10.12
C GLU A 86 -15.15 1.93 -8.66
N ALA A 87 -14.19 1.75 -7.75
CA ALA A 87 -14.34 2.05 -6.33
C ALA A 87 -14.25 3.54 -6.00
N GLY A 88 -14.06 4.41 -6.98
CA GLY A 88 -13.94 5.85 -6.78
C GLY A 88 -12.58 6.30 -6.29
N VAL A 89 -11.57 5.47 -6.41
CA VAL A 89 -10.20 5.80 -5.97
C VAL A 89 -9.54 6.76 -6.97
N GLU A 90 -8.81 7.72 -6.45
CA GLU A 90 -8.00 8.61 -7.28
C GLU A 90 -6.79 7.86 -7.83
N VAL A 91 -6.80 7.61 -9.15
CA VAL A 91 -5.68 7.01 -9.87
C VAL A 91 -4.92 8.12 -10.58
N VAL A 92 -3.62 8.19 -10.35
CA VAL A 92 -2.77 9.30 -10.81
C VAL A 92 -2.05 8.92 -12.08
N GLY A 93 -2.35 9.62 -13.19
CA GLY A 93 -1.70 9.39 -14.47
C GLY A 93 -2.06 8.08 -15.15
N GLU A 94 -1.24 7.71 -16.10
CA GLU A 94 -1.40 6.49 -16.88
C GLU A 94 -0.62 5.32 -16.26
N THR A 95 -0.95 4.11 -16.68
CA THR A 95 -0.15 2.92 -16.39
C THR A 95 1.22 3.07 -17.03
N TRP A 96 2.30 2.87 -16.26
CA TRP A 96 3.64 2.82 -16.84
C TRP A 96 4.02 1.40 -17.22
N ASP A 97 4.94 1.28 -18.17
CA ASP A 97 5.54 0.02 -18.57
C ASP A 97 7.04 0.24 -18.82
N SER A 98 7.88 -0.54 -18.11
CA SER A 98 9.34 -0.41 -18.19
C SER A 98 9.99 -1.51 -19.06
N SER A 99 9.21 -2.34 -19.75
CA SER A 99 9.66 -3.55 -20.46
C SER A 99 10.07 -4.69 -19.53
N VAL A 100 9.97 -4.51 -18.23
CA VAL A 100 10.25 -5.51 -17.19
C VAL A 100 9.05 -5.68 -16.28
N CYS A 101 8.37 -4.58 -15.99
CA CYS A 101 7.22 -4.52 -15.12
C CYS A 101 6.30 -3.37 -15.54
N ASN A 102 5.09 -3.40 -15.04
CA ASN A 102 4.17 -2.30 -15.19
C ASN A 102 3.55 -1.93 -13.84
N GLY A 103 2.90 -0.79 -13.78
CA GLY A 103 2.29 -0.32 -12.55
C GLY A 103 1.40 0.90 -12.77
N ALA A 104 0.62 1.21 -11.75
CA ALA A 104 -0.25 2.38 -11.73
C ALA A 104 -0.27 2.96 -10.32
N VAL A 105 -0.27 4.28 -10.23
CA VAL A 105 -0.24 5.01 -8.97
C VAL A 105 -1.63 5.43 -8.56
N PHE A 106 -1.93 5.33 -7.28
CA PHE A 106 -3.19 5.77 -6.71
C PHE A 106 -2.98 6.35 -5.32
N THR A 107 -4.00 6.97 -4.77
CA THR A 107 -4.00 7.44 -3.38
C THR A 107 -5.00 6.61 -2.56
N ASP A 108 -4.64 6.35 -1.30
CA ASP A 108 -5.57 5.71 -0.37
C ASP A 108 -6.63 6.73 0.12
N SER A 109 -7.48 6.30 1.07
CA SER A 109 -8.52 7.16 1.63
C SER A 109 -7.99 8.36 2.41
N GLU A 110 -6.69 8.36 2.75
CA GLU A 110 -6.05 9.37 3.57
C GLU A 110 -5.11 10.28 2.77
N GLY A 111 -5.00 10.05 1.47
CA GLY A 111 -4.09 10.80 0.59
C GLY A 111 -2.68 10.22 0.51
N ASN A 112 -2.42 9.05 1.10
CA ASN A 112 -1.12 8.40 0.95
C ASN A 112 -0.93 7.90 -0.48
N GLY A 113 0.27 8.07 -1.02
CA GLY A 113 0.63 7.61 -2.36
C GLY A 113 1.04 6.14 -2.37
N LEU A 114 0.27 5.33 -3.07
CA LEU A 114 0.54 3.91 -3.28
C LEU A 114 0.65 3.61 -4.78
N ALA A 115 1.02 2.38 -5.10
CA ALA A 115 0.98 1.89 -6.48
C ALA A 115 0.64 0.41 -6.48
N VAL A 116 -0.03 -0.03 -7.54
CA VAL A 116 -0.10 -1.44 -7.90
C VAL A 116 0.99 -1.74 -8.91
N HIS A 117 1.51 -2.96 -8.88
CA HIS A 117 2.71 -3.32 -9.64
C HIS A 117 2.68 -4.79 -10.02
N HIS A 118 3.21 -5.09 -11.20
CA HIS A 118 3.41 -6.47 -11.65
C HIS A 118 4.71 -6.56 -12.45
N ARG A 119 5.63 -7.39 -11.97
CA ARG A 119 6.81 -7.76 -12.74
C ARG A 119 6.46 -8.96 -13.60
N TYR A 120 6.62 -8.85 -14.89
CA TYR A 120 6.34 -9.92 -15.86
C TYR A 120 7.62 -10.53 -16.46
N ALA A 121 8.73 -9.80 -16.44
CA ALA A 121 10.00 -10.32 -16.94
C ALA A 121 10.66 -11.24 -15.91
N PRO A 122 11.35 -12.29 -16.35
CA PRO A 122 12.13 -13.15 -15.44
C PRO A 122 13.17 -12.35 -14.66
N TYR A 123 13.52 -12.85 -13.47
CA TYR A 123 14.66 -12.32 -12.72
C TYR A 123 15.99 -12.70 -13.39
N PRO A 124 17.10 -12.01 -13.07
CA PRO A 124 18.40 -12.31 -13.67
C PRO A 124 18.87 -13.75 -13.48
N ASP A 125 18.40 -14.44 -12.44
CA ASP A 125 18.70 -15.85 -12.19
C ASP A 125 17.82 -16.82 -13.01
N GLY A 126 16.90 -16.29 -13.84
CA GLY A 126 16.00 -17.07 -14.68
C GLY A 126 14.70 -17.50 -13.99
N THR A 127 14.51 -17.20 -12.70
CA THR A 127 13.25 -17.49 -12.02
C THR A 127 12.16 -16.51 -12.47
N THR A 128 10.90 -16.96 -12.40
CA THR A 128 9.74 -16.11 -12.71
C THR A 128 9.18 -15.46 -11.45
N PRO A 129 8.64 -14.23 -11.59
CA PRO A 129 8.05 -13.53 -10.46
C PRO A 129 6.81 -14.24 -9.92
#